data_f7c35febcb8963e067c45940c4ba5269
#
_entry.id   f7c35febcb8963e067c45940c4ba5269
#
_cell.length_a   1.000
_cell.length_b   1.000
_cell.length_c   1.000
_cell.angle_alpha   90.00
_cell.angle_beta   90.00
_cell.angle_gamma   90.00
#
_symmetry.space_group_name_H-M   'P 1'
#
loop_
_entity.id
_entity.type
_entity.pdbx_description
1 polymer ?
#
loop_
_entity_poly.entity_id
_entity_poly.type
_entity_poly.pdbx_seq_one_letter_code
_entity_poly.pdbx_strand_id
1 'polypeptide(L)'
;MYKPKLISLLDDKENGFSKEQFFKDLIAGIIVAIIALPLSIALGISSGVSPEKGLITAIIAGFIISLLGGSRVQIGGPTGAFVVIVFGIIQNHGVDGLIIATFMAGIILVLFGLLRFGSLIKYIPYPITVGFTSVIAVTLFSTQVKDFLGLSMTKTPSEFIPKWENSISHMNTTNLYTSVSYTHLRAHETLS
;
A
#
# COMPACT_ATOMS: atom_id res chain seq x y z
N MET A 1 -18.36 -10.30 -21.23
CA MET A 1 -17.06 -9.87 -21.75
C MET A 1 -16.55 -8.75 -20.86
N TYR A 2 -15.35 -8.85 -20.31
CA TYR A 2 -14.79 -7.82 -19.42
C TYR A 2 -14.38 -6.61 -20.28
N LYS A 3 -15.07 -5.47 -20.10
CA LYS A 3 -14.67 -4.21 -20.74
C LYS A 3 -14.06 -3.31 -19.64
N PRO A 4 -12.83 -2.82 -19.81
CA PRO A 4 -12.28 -1.79 -18.94
C PRO A 4 -13.25 -0.60 -18.85
N LYS A 5 -13.38 0.00 -17.67
CA LYS A 5 -14.35 1.10 -17.44
C LYS A 5 -14.07 2.32 -18.30
N LEU A 6 -12.81 2.58 -18.66
CA LEU A 6 -12.45 3.64 -19.59
C LEU A 6 -13.13 3.45 -20.93
N ILE A 7 -13.13 2.21 -21.49
CA ILE A 7 -13.79 1.92 -22.76
C ILE A 7 -15.30 2.09 -22.66
N SER A 8 -15.90 1.68 -21.53
CA SER A 8 -17.33 1.88 -21.30
C SER A 8 -17.73 3.35 -21.16
N LEU A 9 -16.84 4.21 -20.68
CA LEU A 9 -17.07 5.66 -20.59
C LEU A 9 -16.97 6.34 -21.95
N LEU A 10 -16.09 5.85 -22.84
CA LEU A 10 -15.94 6.37 -24.20
C LEU A 10 -17.08 5.90 -25.13
N ASP A 11 -17.70 4.75 -24.82
CA ASP A 11 -18.78 4.13 -25.60
C ASP A 11 -20.17 4.69 -25.18
N ASP A 12 -20.26 5.37 -24.03
CA ASP A 12 -21.51 5.89 -23.46
C ASP A 12 -21.86 7.25 -24.08
N LYS A 13 -22.56 7.21 -25.20
CA LYS A 13 -22.95 8.40 -25.99
C LYS A 13 -24.00 9.30 -25.31
N GLU A 14 -24.75 8.81 -24.32
CA GLU A 14 -25.82 9.54 -23.64
C GLU A 14 -25.36 10.28 -22.37
N ASN A 15 -24.35 9.75 -21.68
CA ASN A 15 -23.73 10.39 -20.51
C ASN A 15 -22.26 10.73 -20.75
N GLY A 16 -21.93 11.16 -21.97
CA GLY A 16 -20.57 11.42 -22.41
C GLY A 16 -19.81 12.36 -21.48
N PHE A 17 -18.50 12.32 -21.57
CA PHE A 17 -17.53 13.11 -20.83
C PHE A 17 -17.96 14.60 -20.77
N SER A 18 -18.68 14.99 -19.71
CA SER A 18 -18.99 16.38 -19.45
C SER A 18 -17.71 17.10 -19.03
N LYS A 19 -17.46 18.29 -19.55
CA LYS A 19 -16.33 19.12 -19.12
C LYS A 19 -16.37 19.37 -17.63
N GLU A 20 -17.55 19.50 -17.06
CA GLU A 20 -17.74 19.69 -15.61
C GLU A 20 -17.28 18.45 -14.81
N GLN A 21 -17.65 17.26 -15.28
CA GLN A 21 -17.21 16.00 -14.64
C GLN A 21 -15.71 15.83 -14.74
N PHE A 22 -15.11 16.14 -15.90
CA PHE A 22 -13.67 16.07 -16.08
C PHE A 22 -12.91 16.96 -15.09
N PHE A 23 -13.37 18.20 -14.85
CA PHE A 23 -12.73 19.09 -13.89
C PHE A 23 -12.89 18.58 -12.44
N LYS A 24 -14.05 18.02 -12.08
CA LYS A 24 -14.26 17.39 -10.77
C LYS A 24 -13.32 16.21 -10.56
N ASP A 25 -13.21 15.35 -11.56
CA ASP A 25 -12.32 14.17 -11.50
C ASP A 25 -10.83 14.57 -11.48
N LEU A 26 -10.46 15.64 -12.19
CA LEU A 26 -9.11 16.18 -12.16
C LEU A 26 -8.73 16.72 -10.76
N ILE A 27 -9.61 17.48 -10.15
CA ILE A 27 -9.41 18.02 -8.79
C ILE A 27 -9.31 16.86 -7.79
N ALA A 28 -10.21 15.88 -7.87
CA ALA A 28 -10.17 14.70 -7.03
C ALA A 28 -8.85 13.91 -7.21
N GLY A 29 -8.37 13.78 -8.47
CA GLY A 29 -7.09 13.14 -8.78
C GLY A 29 -5.90 13.87 -8.16
N ILE A 30 -5.89 15.20 -8.18
CA ILE A 30 -4.84 16.02 -7.56
C ILE A 30 -4.83 15.82 -6.04
N ILE A 31 -5.99 15.85 -5.39
CA ILE A 31 -6.11 15.63 -3.95
C ILE A 31 -5.57 14.26 -3.57
N VAL A 32 -5.97 13.22 -4.31
CA VAL A 32 -5.47 11.86 -4.07
C VAL A 32 -3.97 11.76 -4.29
N ALA A 33 -3.43 12.41 -5.33
CA ALA A 33 -1.98 12.42 -5.59
C ALA A 33 -1.20 13.04 -4.42
N ILE A 34 -1.67 14.16 -3.87
CA ILE A 34 -1.04 14.83 -2.71
C ILE A 34 -0.95 13.88 -1.52
N ILE A 35 -1.98 13.10 -1.26
CA ILE A 35 -2.00 12.11 -0.16
C ILE A 35 -1.17 10.88 -0.50
N ALA A 36 -1.19 10.41 -1.74
CA ALA A 36 -0.52 9.20 -2.18
C ALA A 36 1.01 9.35 -2.23
N LEU A 37 1.54 10.55 -2.51
CA LEU A 37 2.98 10.78 -2.61
C LEU A 37 3.74 10.44 -1.31
N PRO A 38 3.43 11.07 -0.14
CA PRO A 38 4.14 10.75 1.10
C PRO A 38 3.89 9.31 1.55
N LEU A 39 2.70 8.77 1.33
CA LEU A 39 2.38 7.39 1.66
C LEU A 39 3.23 6.40 0.86
N SER A 40 3.41 6.64 -0.45
CA SER A 40 4.21 5.78 -1.33
C SER A 40 5.69 5.79 -0.94
N ILE A 41 6.21 6.95 -0.56
CA ILE A 41 7.57 7.12 -0.07
C ILE A 41 7.75 6.35 1.25
N ALA A 42 6.85 6.56 2.22
CA ALA A 42 6.91 5.92 3.52
C ALA A 42 6.82 4.39 3.43
N LEU A 43 5.91 3.86 2.62
CA LEU A 43 5.77 2.42 2.41
C LEU A 43 6.93 1.83 1.60
N GLY A 44 7.52 2.59 0.67
CA GLY A 44 8.73 2.20 -0.03
C GLY A 44 9.90 1.99 0.95
N ILE A 45 10.16 2.97 1.81
CA ILE A 45 11.20 2.91 2.84
C ILE A 45 10.93 1.73 3.81
N SER A 46 9.70 1.60 4.28
CA SER A 46 9.31 0.52 5.19
C SER A 46 9.43 -0.87 4.55
N SER A 47 9.34 -0.95 3.22
CA SER A 47 9.55 -2.18 2.45
C SER A 47 11.02 -2.46 2.13
N GLY A 48 11.94 -1.57 2.52
CA GLY A 48 13.39 -1.75 2.29
C GLY A 48 13.88 -1.32 0.92
N VAL A 49 13.11 -0.51 0.17
CA VAL A 49 13.52 0.11 -1.09
C VAL A 49 13.77 1.61 -0.93
N SER A 50 14.45 2.23 -1.90
CA SER A 50 14.65 3.68 -1.89
C SER A 50 13.31 4.42 -2.08
N PRO A 51 13.16 5.63 -1.53
CA PRO A 51 11.96 6.45 -1.66
C PRO A 51 11.52 6.64 -3.11
N GLU A 52 12.48 6.84 -4.00
CA GLU A 52 12.28 7.04 -5.45
C GLU A 52 11.61 5.83 -6.11
N LYS A 53 12.07 4.62 -5.76
CA LYS A 53 11.48 3.37 -6.29
C LYS A 53 10.04 3.20 -5.83
N GLY A 54 9.73 3.54 -4.58
CA GLY A 54 8.38 3.54 -4.05
C GLY A 54 7.47 4.50 -4.82
N LEU A 55 7.95 5.71 -5.06
CA LEU A 55 7.22 6.75 -5.80
C LEU A 55 6.99 6.37 -7.27
N ILE A 56 8.04 5.95 -7.99
CA ILE A 56 7.93 5.53 -9.39
C ILE A 56 6.95 4.36 -9.55
N THR A 57 7.03 3.38 -8.64
CA THR A 57 6.12 2.25 -8.66
C THR A 57 4.67 2.68 -8.45
N ALA A 58 4.41 3.60 -7.52
CA ALA A 58 3.07 4.10 -7.26
C ALA A 58 2.49 4.85 -8.47
N ILE A 59 3.30 5.67 -9.13
CA ILE A 59 2.88 6.43 -10.33
C ILE A 59 2.53 5.47 -11.47
N ILE A 60 3.46 4.56 -11.81
CA ILE A 60 3.27 3.65 -12.96
C ILE A 60 2.16 2.65 -12.67
N ALA A 61 2.20 1.98 -11.53
CA ALA A 61 1.19 1.00 -11.18
C ALA A 61 -0.19 1.63 -10.98
N GLY A 62 -0.28 2.79 -10.31
CA GLY A 62 -1.52 3.52 -10.13
C GLY A 62 -2.15 3.93 -11.46
N PHE A 63 -1.34 4.41 -12.41
CA PHE A 63 -1.80 4.74 -13.76
C PHE A 63 -2.33 3.50 -14.51
N ILE A 64 -1.56 2.41 -14.55
CA ILE A 64 -1.95 1.17 -15.25
C ILE A 64 -3.22 0.57 -14.63
N ILE A 65 -3.31 0.52 -13.30
CA ILE A 65 -4.48 -0.02 -12.60
C ILE A 65 -5.71 0.83 -12.87
N SER A 66 -5.59 2.15 -12.87
CA SER A 66 -6.70 3.05 -13.17
C SER A 66 -7.15 2.94 -14.62
N LEU A 67 -6.21 2.79 -15.56
CA LEU A 67 -6.48 2.67 -16.99
C LEU A 67 -7.19 1.35 -17.34
N LEU A 68 -6.71 0.23 -16.78
CA LEU A 68 -7.21 -1.12 -17.08
C LEU A 68 -8.24 -1.61 -16.07
N GLY A 69 -8.49 -0.86 -15.00
CA GLY A 69 -9.39 -1.24 -13.92
C GLY A 69 -10.85 -1.34 -14.34
N GLY A 70 -11.60 -2.13 -13.59
CA GLY A 70 -13.05 -2.32 -13.79
C GLY A 70 -13.93 -1.45 -12.87
N SER A 71 -13.35 -0.65 -11.99
CA SER A 71 -14.05 0.22 -11.06
C SER A 71 -13.87 1.70 -11.43
N ARG A 72 -14.92 2.50 -11.26
CA ARG A 72 -14.89 3.95 -11.50
C ARG A 72 -14.35 4.75 -10.30
N VAL A 73 -14.32 4.15 -9.11
CA VAL A 73 -14.05 4.83 -7.84
C VAL A 73 -12.90 4.22 -7.05
N GLN A 74 -12.16 3.28 -7.66
CA GLN A 74 -11.05 2.59 -7.01
C GLN A 74 -9.73 3.02 -7.61
N ILE A 75 -8.80 3.41 -6.75
CA ILE A 75 -7.44 3.76 -7.11
C ILE A 75 -6.53 2.67 -6.58
N GLY A 76 -5.63 2.18 -7.44
CA GLY A 76 -4.57 1.25 -7.03
C GLY A 76 -3.46 2.01 -6.33
N GLY A 77 -2.96 1.47 -5.22
CA GLY A 77 -1.87 2.08 -4.47
C GLY A 77 -1.16 1.08 -3.57
N PRO A 78 -0.04 1.50 -2.98
CA PRO A 78 0.69 0.67 -2.05
C PRO A 78 -0.15 0.39 -0.79
N THR A 79 0.00 -0.80 -0.23
CA THR A 79 -0.70 -1.20 1.00
C THR A 79 0.27 -1.67 2.06
N GLY A 80 0.05 -1.23 3.30
CA GLY A 80 0.82 -1.66 4.46
C GLY A 80 0.76 -3.17 4.73
N ALA A 81 -0.30 -3.84 4.27
CA ALA A 81 -0.46 -5.29 4.41
C ALA A 81 0.69 -6.09 3.79
N PHE A 82 1.25 -5.62 2.68
CA PHE A 82 2.33 -6.30 1.97
C PHE A 82 3.73 -5.85 2.37
N VAL A 83 3.88 -4.82 3.19
CA VAL A 83 5.19 -4.29 3.60
C VAL A 83 6.07 -5.39 4.19
N VAL A 84 5.54 -6.20 5.09
CA VAL A 84 6.31 -7.27 5.76
C VAL A 84 6.76 -8.34 4.76
N ILE A 85 5.88 -8.72 3.83
CA ILE A 85 6.17 -9.72 2.80
C ILE A 85 7.25 -9.20 1.85
N VAL A 86 7.08 -7.98 1.33
CA VAL A 86 8.02 -7.32 0.43
C VAL A 86 9.38 -7.15 1.10
N PHE A 87 9.39 -6.64 2.34
CA PHE A 87 10.61 -6.49 3.13
C PHE A 87 11.34 -7.84 3.33
N GLY A 88 10.61 -8.91 3.67
CA GLY A 88 11.18 -10.24 3.82
C GLY A 88 11.80 -10.78 2.53
N ILE A 89 11.16 -10.56 1.37
CA ILE A 89 11.70 -10.94 0.07
C ILE A 89 12.99 -10.16 -0.23
N ILE A 90 13.00 -8.86 0.01
CA ILE A 90 14.17 -8.02 -0.24
C ILE A 90 15.34 -8.40 0.67
N GLN A 91 15.09 -8.70 1.93
CA GLN A 91 16.14 -9.13 2.87
C GLN A 91 16.80 -10.45 2.46
N ASN A 92 16.02 -11.39 1.92
CA ASN A 92 16.52 -12.73 1.60
C ASN A 92 17.03 -12.86 0.15
N HIS A 93 16.43 -12.12 -0.81
CA HIS A 93 16.67 -12.31 -2.24
C HIS A 93 16.98 -11.01 -2.97
N GLY A 94 17.07 -9.87 -2.26
CA GLY A 94 17.31 -8.56 -2.88
C GLY A 94 16.13 -8.04 -3.71
N VAL A 95 16.37 -6.94 -4.39
CA VAL A 95 15.37 -6.29 -5.26
C VAL A 95 15.06 -7.15 -6.49
N ASP A 96 16.05 -7.88 -7.01
CA ASP A 96 15.86 -8.77 -8.16
C ASP A 96 14.89 -9.91 -7.84
N GLY A 97 15.00 -10.49 -6.62
CA GLY A 97 14.05 -11.47 -6.13
C GLY A 97 12.62 -10.91 -6.02
N LEU A 98 12.48 -9.64 -5.61
CA LEU A 98 11.18 -8.98 -5.58
C LEU A 98 10.58 -8.80 -6.98
N ILE A 99 11.39 -8.44 -7.97
CA ILE A 99 10.93 -8.29 -9.36
C ILE A 99 10.38 -9.62 -9.88
N ILE A 100 11.11 -10.71 -9.68
CA ILE A 100 10.68 -12.05 -10.11
C ILE A 100 9.39 -12.45 -9.39
N ALA A 101 9.34 -12.30 -8.07
CA ALA A 101 8.15 -12.63 -7.28
C ALA A 101 6.91 -11.83 -7.72
N THR A 102 7.08 -10.54 -7.99
CA THR A 102 6.00 -9.66 -8.46
C THR A 102 5.52 -10.08 -9.85
N PHE A 103 6.44 -10.42 -10.75
CA PHE A 103 6.10 -10.90 -12.09
C PHE A 103 5.32 -12.22 -12.05
N MET A 104 5.76 -13.18 -11.23
CA MET A 104 5.06 -14.44 -11.02
C MET A 104 3.67 -14.22 -10.42
N ALA A 105 3.55 -13.35 -9.41
CA ALA A 105 2.26 -12.99 -8.83
C ALA A 105 1.32 -12.36 -9.87
N GLY A 106 1.85 -11.50 -10.74
CA GLY A 106 1.10 -10.91 -11.85
C GLY A 106 0.53 -11.96 -12.80
N ILE A 107 1.31 -12.96 -13.20
CA ILE A 107 0.85 -14.08 -14.04
C ILE A 107 -0.29 -14.84 -13.35
N ILE A 108 -0.12 -15.17 -12.06
CA ILE A 108 -1.14 -15.87 -11.28
C ILE A 108 -2.43 -15.06 -11.20
N LEU A 109 -2.34 -13.74 -10.97
CA LEU A 109 -3.51 -12.86 -10.92
C LEU A 109 -4.23 -12.79 -12.28
N VAL A 110 -3.51 -12.76 -13.38
CA VAL A 110 -4.11 -12.82 -14.74
C VAL A 110 -4.85 -14.14 -14.94
N LEU A 111 -4.25 -15.27 -14.56
CA LEU A 111 -4.91 -16.58 -14.63
C LEU A 111 -6.19 -16.61 -13.79
N PHE A 112 -6.14 -16.09 -12.55
CA PHE A 112 -7.32 -15.99 -11.68
C PHE A 112 -8.41 -15.09 -12.26
N GLY A 113 -8.02 -14.02 -12.95
CA GLY A 113 -8.93 -13.15 -13.66
C GLY A 113 -9.63 -13.87 -14.82
N LEU A 114 -8.88 -14.62 -15.64
CA LEU A 114 -9.41 -15.41 -16.75
C LEU A 114 -10.33 -16.53 -16.29
N LEU A 115 -10.00 -17.19 -15.19
CA LEU A 115 -10.83 -18.23 -14.57
C LEU A 115 -12.02 -17.66 -13.78
N ARG A 116 -12.17 -16.33 -13.72
CA ARG A 116 -13.25 -15.63 -12.98
C ARG A 116 -13.27 -15.95 -11.48
N PHE A 117 -12.13 -16.22 -10.88
CA PHE A 117 -12.01 -16.51 -9.45
C PHE A 117 -12.41 -15.34 -8.55
N GLY A 118 -12.48 -14.12 -9.10
CA GLY A 118 -13.03 -12.97 -8.38
C GLY A 118 -14.46 -13.20 -7.84
N SER A 119 -15.24 -14.08 -8.46
CA SER A 119 -16.57 -14.45 -7.96
C SER A 119 -16.53 -15.28 -6.67
N LEU A 120 -15.39 -15.90 -6.36
CA LEU A 120 -15.23 -16.69 -5.13
C LEU A 120 -15.12 -15.81 -3.87
N ILE A 121 -14.80 -14.54 -4.01
CA ILE A 121 -14.68 -13.58 -2.89
C ILE A 121 -16.01 -13.50 -2.11
N LYS A 122 -17.16 -13.64 -2.77
CA LYS A 122 -18.46 -13.63 -2.11
C LYS A 122 -18.69 -14.80 -1.14
N TYR A 123 -17.90 -15.87 -1.24
CA TYR A 123 -17.97 -17.02 -0.35
C TYR A 123 -17.04 -16.93 0.85
N ILE A 124 -16.20 -15.87 0.91
CA ILE A 124 -15.33 -15.65 2.08
C ILE A 124 -16.18 -15.20 3.26
N PRO A 125 -16.21 -15.97 4.37
CA PRO A 125 -16.97 -15.59 5.55
C PRO A 125 -16.43 -14.28 6.16
N TYR A 126 -17.33 -13.46 6.66
CA TYR A 126 -17.00 -12.18 7.31
C TYR A 126 -15.94 -12.29 8.41
N PRO A 127 -15.94 -13.32 9.30
CA PRO A 127 -14.89 -13.46 10.32
C PRO A 127 -13.47 -13.56 9.76
N ILE A 128 -13.30 -14.18 8.58
CA ILE A 128 -11.98 -14.27 7.93
C ILE A 128 -11.50 -12.88 7.50
N THR A 129 -12.38 -12.07 6.94
CA THR A 129 -12.05 -10.69 6.52
C THR A 129 -11.68 -9.83 7.72
N VAL A 130 -12.43 -9.92 8.81
CA VAL A 130 -12.13 -9.20 10.07
C VAL A 130 -10.81 -9.67 10.66
N GLY A 131 -10.58 -10.98 10.74
CA GLY A 131 -9.32 -11.55 11.23
C GLY A 131 -8.12 -11.07 10.42
N PHE A 132 -8.21 -11.11 9.10
CA PHE A 132 -7.17 -10.61 8.20
C PHE A 132 -6.85 -9.12 8.44
N THR A 133 -7.88 -8.28 8.52
CA THR A 133 -7.71 -6.84 8.77
C THR A 133 -7.10 -6.57 10.14
N SER A 134 -7.51 -7.32 11.17
CA SER A 134 -6.97 -7.19 12.52
C SER A 134 -5.48 -7.56 12.59
N VAL A 135 -5.08 -8.65 11.93
CA VAL A 135 -3.67 -9.07 11.84
C VAL A 135 -2.83 -8.00 11.14
N ILE A 136 -3.34 -7.41 10.05
CA ILE A 136 -2.66 -6.30 9.37
C ILE A 136 -2.48 -5.11 10.31
N ALA A 137 -3.53 -4.73 11.05
CA ALA A 137 -3.47 -3.60 11.98
C ALA A 137 -2.41 -3.83 13.08
N VAL A 138 -2.38 -5.01 13.69
CA VAL A 138 -1.39 -5.37 14.71
C VAL A 138 0.03 -5.40 14.13
N THR A 139 0.20 -5.92 12.93
CA THR A 139 1.50 -5.96 12.26
C THR A 139 2.01 -4.56 11.92
N LEU A 140 1.13 -3.70 11.39
CA LEU A 140 1.48 -2.30 11.13
C LEU A 140 1.83 -1.55 12.40
N PHE A 141 1.03 -1.71 13.45
CA PHE A 141 1.34 -1.12 14.77
C PHE A 141 2.72 -1.54 15.23
N SER A 142 3.05 -2.84 15.13
CA SER A 142 4.37 -3.37 15.52
C SER A 142 5.53 -2.74 14.73
N THR A 143 5.32 -2.38 13.46
CA THR A 143 6.35 -1.70 12.66
C THR A 143 6.58 -0.25 13.09
N GLN A 144 5.54 0.41 13.60
CA GLN A 144 5.59 1.81 14.00
C GLN A 144 6.22 2.02 15.41
N VAL A 145 6.25 0.98 16.25
CA VAL A 145 6.79 1.08 17.61
C VAL A 145 8.24 1.56 17.62
N LYS A 146 9.06 1.07 16.69
CA LYS A 146 10.47 1.51 16.55
C LYS A 146 10.57 3.00 16.29
N ASP A 147 9.81 3.49 15.32
CA ASP A 147 9.88 4.88 14.88
C ASP A 147 9.24 5.81 15.91
N PHE A 148 8.14 5.38 16.53
CA PHE A 148 7.48 6.11 17.62
C PHE A 148 8.38 6.30 18.82
N LEU A 149 9.11 5.27 19.25
CA LEU A 149 10.03 5.34 20.38
C LEU A 149 11.43 5.84 19.99
N GLY A 150 11.71 6.04 18.73
CA GLY A 150 13.02 6.46 18.24
C GLY A 150 14.14 5.48 18.57
N LEU A 151 13.85 4.17 18.51
CA LEU A 151 14.81 3.13 18.88
C LEU A 151 15.95 3.03 17.88
N SER A 152 17.20 3.07 18.37
CA SER A 152 18.40 2.89 17.57
C SER A 152 18.66 1.41 17.32
N MET A 153 18.09 0.87 16.25
CA MET A 153 18.26 -0.54 15.84
C MET A 153 18.96 -0.63 14.48
N THR A 154 20.08 -1.35 14.44
CA THR A 154 20.88 -1.54 13.21
C THR A 154 20.20 -2.45 12.19
N LYS A 155 19.45 -3.45 12.67
CA LYS A 155 18.65 -4.38 11.83
C LYS A 155 17.29 -4.59 12.48
N THR A 156 16.24 -4.45 11.70
CA THR A 156 14.87 -4.75 12.16
C THR A 156 14.45 -6.09 11.55
N PRO A 157 14.19 -7.13 12.35
CA PRO A 157 13.69 -8.40 11.85
C PRO A 157 12.36 -8.23 11.12
N SER A 158 12.16 -9.02 10.05
CA SER A 158 10.88 -9.03 9.31
C SER A 158 9.79 -9.78 10.06
N GLU A 159 10.16 -10.77 10.86
CA GLU A 159 9.22 -11.60 11.61
C GLU A 159 8.68 -10.88 12.85
N PHE A 160 7.44 -11.21 13.23
CA PHE A 160 6.70 -10.52 14.30
C PHE A 160 7.36 -10.69 15.68
N ILE A 161 7.66 -11.94 16.09
CA ILE A 161 8.20 -12.23 17.42
C ILE A 161 9.62 -11.67 17.59
N PRO A 162 10.59 -11.95 16.69
CA PRO A 162 11.93 -11.36 16.77
C PRO A 162 11.94 -9.83 16.73
N LYS A 163 10.97 -9.21 16.05
CA LYS A 163 10.82 -7.76 16.03
C LYS A 163 10.50 -7.19 17.40
N TRP A 164 9.56 -7.82 18.12
CA TRP A 164 9.20 -7.40 19.48
C TRP A 164 10.34 -7.64 20.48
N GLU A 165 11.00 -8.79 20.41
CA GLU A 165 12.15 -9.11 21.24
C GLU A 165 13.28 -8.09 21.05
N ASN A 166 13.59 -7.75 19.79
CA ASN A 166 14.59 -6.73 19.47
C ASN A 166 14.16 -5.33 19.92
N SER A 167 12.89 -4.99 19.83
CA SER A 167 12.37 -3.70 20.27
C SER A 167 12.45 -3.56 21.80
N ILE A 168 12.15 -4.62 22.53
CA ILE A 168 12.23 -4.64 24.01
C ILE A 168 13.69 -4.55 24.47
N SER A 169 14.61 -5.28 23.82
CA SER A 169 16.04 -5.25 24.18
C SER A 169 16.71 -3.90 23.92
N HIS A 170 16.18 -3.10 22.99
CA HIS A 170 16.69 -1.75 22.68
C HIS A 170 15.88 -0.62 23.32
N MET A 171 15.01 -0.92 24.27
CA MET A 171 14.15 0.08 24.94
C MET A 171 14.95 1.15 25.69
N ASN A 172 16.18 0.82 26.11
CA ASN A 172 17.11 1.76 26.74
C ASN A 172 17.59 2.89 25.80
N THR A 173 17.39 2.73 24.47
CA THR A 173 17.77 3.75 23.46
C THR A 173 16.64 4.69 23.09
N THR A 174 15.52 4.65 23.83
CA THR A 174 14.33 5.48 23.57
C THR A 174 14.67 6.97 23.55
N ASN A 175 14.26 7.65 22.48
CA ASN A 175 14.44 9.09 22.34
C ASN A 175 13.08 9.82 22.45
N LEU A 176 12.88 10.51 23.56
CA LEU A 176 11.62 11.20 23.86
C LEU A 176 11.31 12.32 22.86
N TYR A 177 12.33 12.97 22.32
CA TYR A 177 12.17 14.02 21.32
C TYR A 177 11.56 13.48 20.01
N THR A 178 11.93 12.26 19.62
CA THR A 178 11.37 11.58 18.44
C THR A 178 9.88 11.28 18.65
N SER A 179 9.51 10.78 19.84
CA SER A 179 8.11 10.52 20.19
C SER A 179 7.26 11.78 20.15
N VAL A 180 7.75 12.88 20.68
CA VAL A 180 7.05 14.18 20.67
C VAL A 180 6.90 14.71 19.25
N SER A 181 7.95 14.67 18.44
CA SER A 181 7.90 15.09 17.04
C SER A 181 6.91 14.25 16.22
N TYR A 182 6.90 12.93 16.43
CA TYR A 182 5.99 12.01 15.75
C TYR A 182 4.52 12.29 16.09
N THR A 183 4.23 12.53 17.38
CA THR A 183 2.85 12.86 17.82
C THR A 183 2.42 14.23 17.33
N HIS A 184 3.30 15.22 17.30
CA HIS A 184 3.00 16.57 16.83
C HIS A 184 2.71 16.63 15.33
N LEU A 185 3.53 15.95 14.51
CA LEU A 185 3.31 15.87 13.07
C LEU A 185 1.98 15.19 12.75
N ARG A 186 1.66 14.10 13.45
CA ARG A 186 0.41 13.36 13.24
C ARG A 186 -0.83 14.13 13.74
N ALA A 187 -0.71 14.91 14.82
CA ALA A 187 -1.80 15.75 15.30
C ALA A 187 -2.16 16.85 14.29
N HIS A 188 -1.19 17.40 13.57
CA HIS A 188 -1.43 18.35 12.48
C HIS A 188 -2.13 17.72 11.26
N GLU A 189 -1.82 16.47 10.93
CA GLU A 189 -2.48 15.75 9.83
C GLU A 189 -3.95 15.41 10.12
N THR A 190 -4.32 15.23 11.40
CA THR A 190 -5.71 14.90 11.79
C THR A 190 -6.59 16.12 12.00
N LEU A 191 -6.02 17.33 12.07
CA LEU A 191 -6.74 18.59 12.30
C LEU A 191 -6.89 19.45 11.04
N SER A 192 -6.30 19.05 9.92
CA SER A 192 -6.42 19.68 8.59
C SER A 192 -7.31 18.83 7.68
#